data_e9e48435d24baafed2510d27861a7012
#
_entry.id   e9e48435d24baafed2510d27861a7012
#
_cell.length_a   1.000
_cell.length_b   1.000
_cell.length_c   1.000
_cell.angle_alpha   90.00
_cell.angle_beta   90.00
_cell.angle_gamma   90.00
#
_symmetry.space_group_name_H-M   'P 1'
#
loop_
_entity.id
_entity.type
_entity.pdbx_description
1 polymer ?
#
loop_
_entity_poly.entity_id
_entity_poly.type
_entity_poly.pdbx_seq_one_letter_code
_entity_poly.pdbx_strand_id
1 'polypeptide(L)'
;MKHILSLIFIAFAITAHAQQQAEIEVIYTEYQPNMRTGQKDGTSHQYILLARGDYSKFFSPRTEYLDSLNSTPEGKSKYQEMARSAYLGGKIEDVPRADGSYYVVRSATDNKLYYYDKVGTERFCYEEDIPQLNWAVSDSTKTILGYECFLASADYHGRKWIVWFSPEIPVAAGPWKLQGVPGLILEASTEDELYRFVAVGIQQTEKLISPIYLANEYEKTDRVKFLKAKRGFMDNPVGAINAQFSGSGVSIRSVKLSGDSDSGSKIFISRETVDFIETDY
;
A
#
# COMPACT_ATOMS: atom_id res chain seq x y z
N MET A 1 25.44 -19.30 -58.91
CA MET A 1 25.32 -18.28 -57.86
C MET A 1 24.28 -18.79 -56.86
N LYS A 2 24.75 -19.26 -55.69
CA LYS A 2 23.89 -19.80 -54.63
C LYS A 2 23.69 -18.70 -53.56
N HIS A 3 22.46 -18.18 -53.46
CA HIS A 3 22.11 -17.24 -52.37
C HIS A 3 21.82 -18.03 -51.10
N ILE A 4 22.68 -17.87 -50.10
CA ILE A 4 22.47 -18.39 -48.76
C ILE A 4 21.66 -17.34 -48.01
N LEU A 5 20.39 -17.64 -47.77
CA LEU A 5 19.50 -16.84 -46.92
C LEU A 5 19.84 -17.19 -45.44
N SER A 6 20.53 -16.27 -44.78
CA SER A 6 20.84 -16.41 -43.34
C SER A 6 19.60 -15.95 -42.56
N LEU A 7 18.87 -16.91 -41.95
CA LEU A 7 17.80 -16.65 -41.00
C LEU A 7 18.44 -16.27 -39.66
N ILE A 8 18.38 -14.99 -39.31
CA ILE A 8 18.72 -14.50 -37.98
C ILE A 8 17.52 -14.81 -37.07
N PHE A 9 17.66 -15.83 -36.24
CA PHE A 9 16.76 -16.08 -35.12
C PHE A 9 17.06 -15.04 -34.05
N ILE A 10 16.23 -14.01 -33.90
CA ILE A 10 16.23 -13.12 -32.75
C ILE A 10 15.53 -13.91 -31.64
N ALA A 11 16.31 -14.50 -30.77
CA ALA A 11 15.82 -15.08 -29.51
C ALA A 11 15.36 -13.91 -28.60
N PHE A 12 14.05 -13.68 -28.53
CA PHE A 12 13.47 -12.88 -27.49
C PHE A 12 13.69 -13.62 -26.16
N ALA A 13 14.69 -13.18 -25.42
CA ALA A 13 14.87 -13.60 -24.03
C ALA A 13 13.71 -13.00 -23.22
N ILE A 14 12.65 -13.78 -23.03
CA ILE A 14 11.65 -13.51 -22.00
C ILE A 14 12.40 -13.67 -20.68
N THR A 15 12.84 -12.58 -20.08
CA THR A 15 13.30 -12.58 -18.70
C THR A 15 12.09 -12.90 -17.83
N ALA A 16 11.84 -14.19 -17.60
CA ALA A 16 10.98 -14.64 -16.55
C ALA A 16 11.62 -14.10 -15.24
N HIS A 17 11.06 -13.05 -14.67
CA HIS A 17 11.39 -12.65 -13.31
C HIS A 17 10.99 -13.85 -12.45
N ALA A 18 11.96 -14.62 -11.99
CA ALA A 18 11.71 -15.71 -11.08
C ALA A 18 10.98 -15.12 -9.86
N GLN A 19 9.82 -15.65 -9.58
CA GLN A 19 9.01 -15.24 -8.44
C GLN A 19 9.86 -15.43 -7.19
N GLN A 20 10.15 -14.34 -6.48
CA GLN A 20 11.05 -14.37 -5.33
C GLN A 20 10.33 -14.99 -4.13
N GLN A 21 11.06 -15.84 -3.41
CA GLN A 21 10.58 -16.46 -2.17
C GLN A 21 10.97 -15.56 -1.00
N ALA A 22 10.04 -15.23 -0.13
CA ALA A 22 10.31 -14.45 1.07
C ALA A 22 11.06 -15.32 2.12
N GLU A 23 11.85 -14.68 2.95
CA GLU A 23 12.52 -15.28 4.12
C GLU A 23 11.80 -14.92 5.41
N ILE A 24 11.15 -13.76 5.41
CA ILE A 24 10.43 -13.25 6.58
C ILE A 24 9.07 -12.68 6.17
N GLU A 25 8.08 -12.92 7.04
CA GLU A 25 6.76 -12.32 6.99
C GLU A 25 6.53 -11.55 8.28
N VAL A 26 6.11 -10.28 8.14
CA VAL A 26 5.74 -9.44 9.29
C VAL A 26 4.34 -8.92 9.07
N ILE A 27 3.49 -9.07 10.08
CA ILE A 27 2.12 -8.55 10.07
C ILE A 27 2.12 -7.24 10.84
N TYR A 28 1.69 -6.17 10.19
CA TYR A 28 1.54 -4.85 10.80
C TYR A 28 0.07 -4.46 10.89
N THR A 29 -0.25 -3.74 11.96
CA THR A 29 -1.45 -2.89 12.00
C THR A 29 -1.01 -1.45 11.72
N GLU A 30 -1.55 -0.86 10.65
CA GLU A 30 -1.47 0.55 10.38
C GLU A 30 -2.62 1.28 11.06
N TYR A 31 -2.33 2.35 11.77
CA TYR A 31 -3.31 3.28 12.34
C TYR A 31 -3.21 4.61 11.59
N GLN A 32 -4.33 5.13 11.16
CA GLN A 32 -4.45 6.40 10.45
C GLN A 32 -5.46 7.30 11.14
N PRO A 33 -5.33 8.63 11.00
CA PRO A 33 -6.36 9.54 11.45
C PRO A 33 -7.64 9.33 10.62
N ASN A 34 -8.78 9.60 11.22
CA ASN A 34 -9.99 9.77 10.43
C ASN A 34 -9.80 10.98 9.51
N MET A 35 -9.73 10.76 8.22
CA MET A 35 -9.43 11.81 7.23
C MET A 35 -10.46 12.94 7.19
N ARG A 36 -11.59 12.78 7.84
CA ARG A 36 -12.67 13.76 7.90
C ARG A 36 -12.70 14.55 9.19
N THR A 37 -12.41 13.89 10.32
CA THR A 37 -12.50 14.49 11.66
C THR A 37 -11.14 14.83 12.27
N GLY A 38 -10.05 14.33 11.70
CA GLY A 38 -8.70 14.45 12.27
C GLY A 38 -8.47 13.60 13.53
N GLN A 39 -9.47 12.80 13.96
CA GLN A 39 -9.35 11.97 15.14
C GLN A 39 -8.24 10.95 14.95
N LYS A 40 -7.30 10.89 15.86
CA LYS A 40 -6.23 9.88 15.90
C LYS A 40 -6.83 8.47 16.00
N ASP A 41 -6.14 7.49 15.40
CA ASP A 41 -6.58 6.09 15.34
C ASP A 41 -8.01 5.92 14.80
N GLY A 42 -8.42 6.82 13.91
CA GLY A 42 -9.78 6.84 13.33
C GLY A 42 -10.08 5.65 12.43
N THR A 43 -9.04 5.05 11.84
CA THR A 43 -9.11 3.81 11.06
C THR A 43 -7.86 2.97 11.30
N SER A 44 -8.00 1.64 11.17
CA SER A 44 -6.86 0.73 11.20
C SER A 44 -6.96 -0.27 10.07
N HIS A 45 -5.80 -0.63 9.50
CA HIS A 45 -5.68 -1.57 8.39
C HIS A 45 -4.59 -2.60 8.69
N GLN A 46 -4.80 -3.82 8.23
CA GLN A 46 -3.78 -4.85 8.34
C GLN A 46 -2.95 -4.92 7.07
N TYR A 47 -1.63 -4.93 7.25
CA TYR A 47 -0.65 -5.07 6.18
C TYR A 47 0.32 -6.21 6.47
N ILE A 48 0.86 -6.78 5.41
CA ILE A 48 1.92 -7.79 5.46
C ILE A 48 3.14 -7.23 4.75
N LEU A 49 4.31 -7.37 5.37
CA LEU A 49 5.60 -7.25 4.74
C LEU A 49 6.13 -8.64 4.45
N LEU A 50 6.36 -8.96 3.19
CA LEU A 50 7.18 -10.09 2.77
C LEU A 50 8.53 -9.55 2.32
N ALA A 51 9.62 -10.06 2.90
CA ALA A 51 10.95 -9.58 2.56
C ALA A 51 11.96 -10.72 2.39
N ARG A 52 12.93 -10.49 1.52
CA ARG A 52 14.11 -11.30 1.30
C ARG A 52 15.25 -10.40 0.81
N GLY A 53 16.34 -10.34 1.58
CA GLY A 53 17.53 -9.63 1.15
C GLY A 53 17.27 -8.23 0.65
N ASP A 54 17.39 -8.04 -0.64
CA ASP A 54 17.26 -6.77 -1.36
C ASP A 54 15.86 -6.48 -1.91
N TYR A 55 14.89 -7.39 -1.71
CA TYR A 55 13.53 -7.26 -2.23
C TYR A 55 12.50 -7.37 -1.12
N SER A 56 11.49 -6.50 -1.16
CA SER A 56 10.35 -6.60 -0.26
C SER A 56 9.06 -6.09 -0.90
N LYS A 57 7.92 -6.62 -0.41
CA LYS A 57 6.58 -6.18 -0.77
C LYS A 57 5.78 -5.96 0.50
N PHE A 58 5.25 -4.75 0.65
CA PHE A 58 4.33 -4.35 1.71
C PHE A 58 2.94 -4.15 1.12
N PHE A 59 1.93 -4.84 1.64
CA PHE A 59 0.60 -4.88 1.03
C PHE A 59 -0.49 -5.29 2.03
N SER A 60 -1.73 -4.87 1.75
CA SER A 60 -2.90 -5.40 2.46
C SER A 60 -3.29 -6.76 1.88
N PRO A 61 -3.32 -7.83 2.71
CA PRO A 61 -3.65 -9.18 2.24
C PRO A 61 -5.07 -9.28 1.68
N ARG A 62 -5.98 -8.48 2.23
CA ARG A 62 -7.37 -8.46 1.77
C ARG A 62 -7.52 -7.79 0.41
N THR A 63 -6.82 -6.68 0.20
CA THR A 63 -6.78 -5.98 -1.09
C THR A 63 -6.09 -6.83 -2.15
N GLU A 64 -4.98 -7.46 -1.81
CA GLU A 64 -4.29 -8.39 -2.71
C GLU A 64 -5.18 -9.58 -3.12
N TYR A 65 -5.88 -10.18 -2.18
CA TYR A 65 -6.83 -11.25 -2.48
C TYR A 65 -7.91 -10.81 -3.48
N LEU A 66 -8.48 -9.62 -3.29
CA LEU A 66 -9.48 -9.08 -4.21
C LEU A 66 -8.90 -8.74 -5.58
N ASP A 67 -7.70 -8.16 -5.63
CA ASP A 67 -7.04 -7.87 -6.89
C ASP A 67 -6.65 -9.18 -7.62
N SER A 68 -6.26 -10.23 -6.90
CA SER A 68 -6.03 -11.56 -7.48
C SER A 68 -7.28 -12.16 -8.10
N LEU A 69 -8.43 -12.07 -7.42
CA LEU A 69 -9.72 -12.52 -7.97
C LEU A 69 -10.08 -11.73 -9.23
N ASN A 70 -9.88 -10.42 -9.20
CA ASN A 70 -10.21 -9.56 -10.34
C ASN A 70 -9.22 -9.65 -11.51
N SER A 71 -8.11 -10.35 -11.35
CA SER A 71 -7.11 -10.52 -12.41
C SER A 71 -7.46 -11.59 -13.43
N THR A 72 -8.44 -12.46 -13.14
CA THR A 72 -8.88 -13.54 -14.05
C THR A 72 -10.40 -13.54 -14.25
N PRO A 73 -10.91 -14.05 -15.39
CA PRO A 73 -12.35 -14.16 -15.62
C PRO A 73 -13.07 -15.04 -14.58
N GLU A 74 -12.45 -16.16 -14.18
CA GLU A 74 -12.96 -17.10 -13.20
C GLU A 74 -13.04 -16.44 -11.81
N GLY A 75 -12.00 -15.71 -11.43
CA GLY A 75 -11.96 -14.96 -10.17
C GLY A 75 -13.00 -13.86 -10.13
N LYS A 76 -13.20 -13.10 -11.23
CA LYS A 76 -14.28 -12.11 -11.34
C LYS A 76 -15.66 -12.74 -11.15
N SER A 77 -15.90 -13.89 -11.77
CA SER A 77 -17.16 -14.64 -11.62
C SER A 77 -17.37 -15.07 -10.16
N LYS A 78 -16.33 -15.59 -9.52
CA LYS A 78 -16.35 -15.96 -8.11
C LYS A 78 -16.68 -14.78 -7.20
N TYR A 79 -16.03 -13.62 -7.41
CA TYR A 79 -16.32 -12.41 -6.65
C TYR A 79 -17.77 -11.96 -6.82
N GLN A 80 -18.29 -11.97 -8.04
CA GLN A 80 -19.68 -11.61 -8.33
C GLN A 80 -20.66 -12.56 -7.65
N GLU A 81 -20.37 -13.86 -7.62
CA GLU A 81 -21.19 -14.84 -6.91
C GLU A 81 -21.20 -14.60 -5.39
N MET A 82 -20.04 -14.34 -4.79
CA MET A 82 -19.91 -13.99 -3.37
C MET A 82 -20.72 -12.72 -3.04
N ALA A 83 -20.59 -11.68 -3.84
CA ALA A 83 -21.31 -10.42 -3.66
C ALA A 83 -22.84 -10.63 -3.82
N ARG A 84 -23.26 -11.38 -4.83
CA ARG A 84 -24.67 -11.71 -5.05
C ARG A 84 -25.26 -12.52 -3.90
N SER A 85 -24.53 -13.54 -3.43
CA SER A 85 -24.97 -14.38 -2.32
C SER A 85 -25.15 -13.57 -1.04
N ALA A 86 -24.20 -12.70 -0.72
CA ALA A 86 -24.27 -11.80 0.42
C ALA A 86 -25.47 -10.83 0.31
N TYR A 87 -25.70 -10.25 -0.88
CA TYR A 87 -26.82 -9.35 -1.12
C TYR A 87 -28.17 -10.06 -0.94
N LEU A 88 -28.35 -11.26 -1.56
CA LEU A 88 -29.58 -12.02 -1.46
C LEU A 88 -29.83 -12.57 -0.05
N GLY A 89 -28.74 -12.86 0.70
CA GLY A 89 -28.81 -13.26 2.12
C GLY A 89 -29.06 -12.13 3.09
N GLY A 90 -29.15 -10.89 2.63
CA GLY A 90 -29.30 -9.70 3.47
C GLY A 90 -28.05 -9.38 4.32
N LYS A 91 -26.89 -9.93 3.95
CA LYS A 91 -25.60 -9.81 4.66
C LYS A 91 -24.60 -9.02 3.82
N ILE A 92 -24.93 -7.76 3.54
CA ILE A 92 -24.09 -6.87 2.70
C ILE A 92 -22.69 -6.68 3.31
N GLU A 93 -22.56 -6.84 4.62
CA GLU A 93 -21.28 -6.83 5.32
C GLU A 93 -20.36 -7.98 4.93
N ASP A 94 -20.90 -9.12 4.48
CA ASP A 94 -20.12 -10.28 4.04
C ASP A 94 -19.57 -10.11 2.61
N VAL A 95 -19.96 -9.06 1.87
CA VAL A 95 -19.34 -8.75 0.58
C VAL A 95 -17.86 -8.45 0.79
N PRO A 96 -16.95 -9.19 0.15
CA PRO A 96 -15.52 -8.93 0.31
C PRO A 96 -15.18 -7.51 -0.12
N ARG A 97 -14.53 -6.76 0.77
CA ARG A 97 -14.08 -5.38 0.52
C ARG A 97 -12.59 -5.27 0.75
N ALA A 98 -11.95 -4.38 0.03
CA ALA A 98 -10.56 -4.02 0.27
C ALA A 98 -10.39 -3.46 1.68
N ASP A 99 -9.21 -3.71 2.26
CA ASP A 99 -8.78 -3.16 3.54
C ASP A 99 -7.38 -2.58 3.33
N GLY A 100 -7.27 -1.25 3.38
CA GLY A 100 -6.10 -0.56 2.87
C GLY A 100 -6.02 -0.62 1.34
N SER A 101 -5.31 0.30 0.70
CA SER A 101 -5.40 0.42 -0.76
C SER A 101 -4.08 0.24 -1.48
N TYR A 102 -2.95 0.45 -0.82
CA TYR A 102 -1.67 0.60 -1.49
C TYR A 102 -0.76 -0.63 -1.36
N TYR A 103 0.18 -0.70 -2.30
CA TYR A 103 1.31 -1.62 -2.29
C TYR A 103 2.59 -0.80 -2.36
N VAL A 104 3.61 -1.26 -1.64
CA VAL A 104 4.98 -0.76 -1.78
C VAL A 104 5.87 -1.94 -2.11
N VAL A 105 6.59 -1.85 -3.22
CA VAL A 105 7.60 -2.84 -3.61
C VAL A 105 8.96 -2.17 -3.56
N ARG A 106 9.90 -2.74 -2.83
CA ARG A 106 11.28 -2.30 -2.78
C ARG A 106 12.16 -3.27 -3.56
N SER A 107 12.97 -2.74 -4.47
CA SER A 107 14.00 -3.48 -5.19
C SER A 107 15.33 -2.73 -5.02
N ALA A 108 16.22 -3.24 -4.19
CA ALA A 108 17.53 -2.64 -4.00
C ALA A 108 18.44 -2.85 -5.23
N THR A 109 18.20 -3.91 -6.01
CA THR A 109 18.89 -4.16 -7.29
C THR A 109 18.70 -3.00 -8.25
N ASP A 110 17.47 -2.46 -8.32
CA ASP A 110 17.12 -1.34 -9.19
C ASP A 110 17.29 0.01 -8.48
N ASN A 111 17.58 0.00 -7.18
CA ASN A 111 17.56 1.16 -6.29
C ASN A 111 16.22 1.91 -6.33
N LYS A 112 15.08 1.17 -6.37
CA LYS A 112 13.75 1.73 -6.54
C LYS A 112 12.77 1.27 -5.47
N LEU A 113 11.86 2.20 -5.12
CA LEU A 113 10.58 1.95 -4.49
C LEU A 113 9.49 2.15 -5.55
N TYR A 114 8.61 1.17 -5.69
CA TYR A 114 7.43 1.24 -6.54
C TYR A 114 6.20 1.32 -5.65
N TYR A 115 5.40 2.34 -5.88
CA TYR A 115 4.18 2.59 -5.12
C TYR A 115 2.96 2.43 -6.03
N TYR A 116 1.95 1.69 -5.58
CA TYR A 116 0.71 1.44 -6.30
C TYR A 116 -0.45 1.77 -5.37
N ASP A 117 -1.39 2.59 -5.82
CA ASP A 117 -2.58 2.97 -5.02
C ASP A 117 -3.72 3.38 -5.94
N LYS A 118 -4.85 3.74 -5.34
CA LYS A 118 -6.08 4.14 -6.02
C LYS A 118 -6.49 5.55 -5.61
N VAL A 119 -7.06 6.27 -6.56
CA VAL A 119 -7.79 7.51 -6.31
C VAL A 119 -9.21 7.34 -6.86
N GLY A 120 -10.18 7.15 -5.99
CA GLY A 120 -11.51 6.73 -6.40
C GLY A 120 -11.48 5.34 -7.04
N THR A 121 -11.84 5.25 -8.32
CA THR A 121 -11.83 4.00 -9.10
C THR A 121 -10.57 3.84 -9.95
N GLU A 122 -9.78 4.89 -10.11
CA GLU A 122 -8.58 4.90 -10.93
C GLU A 122 -7.37 4.37 -10.18
N ARG A 123 -6.50 3.64 -10.88
CA ARG A 123 -5.29 3.03 -10.35
C ARG A 123 -4.08 3.81 -10.83
N PHE A 124 -3.18 4.15 -9.92
CA PHE A 124 -1.95 4.89 -10.23
C PHE A 124 -0.74 4.19 -9.65
N CYS A 125 0.38 4.26 -10.38
CA CYS A 125 1.66 3.84 -9.87
C CYS A 125 2.74 4.86 -10.16
N TYR A 126 3.71 4.96 -9.24
CA TYR A 126 4.91 5.75 -9.44
C TYR A 126 6.12 5.05 -8.83
N GLU A 127 7.28 5.51 -9.22
CA GLU A 127 8.55 5.02 -8.70
C GLU A 127 9.35 6.16 -8.09
N GLU A 128 10.14 5.82 -7.08
CA GLU A 128 11.09 6.72 -6.42
C GLU A 128 12.41 6.00 -6.24
N ASP A 129 13.51 6.74 -6.14
CA ASP A 129 14.77 6.16 -5.70
C ASP A 129 14.64 5.77 -4.22
N ILE A 130 15.29 4.67 -3.83
CA ILE A 130 15.35 4.29 -2.42
C ILE A 130 16.06 5.40 -1.65
N PRO A 131 15.39 6.06 -0.68
CA PRO A 131 15.99 7.17 0.04
C PRO A 131 17.10 6.69 0.98
N GLN A 132 18.16 7.49 1.07
CA GLN A 132 19.13 7.36 2.15
C GLN A 132 18.66 8.24 3.31
N LEU A 133 17.94 7.64 4.26
CA LEU A 133 17.45 8.35 5.43
C LEU A 133 18.57 8.49 6.47
N ASN A 134 18.75 9.69 6.97
CA ASN A 134 19.72 9.99 8.02
C ASN A 134 19.12 9.69 9.40
N TRP A 135 19.14 8.42 9.81
CA TRP A 135 18.60 8.00 11.07
C TRP A 135 19.47 8.44 12.26
N ALA A 136 18.90 9.23 13.16
CA ALA A 136 19.47 9.52 14.47
C ALA A 136 19.07 8.39 15.43
N VAL A 137 20.01 7.50 15.74
CA VAL A 137 19.79 6.36 16.65
C VAL A 137 20.03 6.83 18.08
N SER A 138 19.17 6.42 19.01
CA SER A 138 19.23 6.68 20.44
C SER A 138 19.58 5.41 21.22
N ASP A 139 20.09 5.59 22.44
CA ASP A 139 20.36 4.50 23.40
C ASP A 139 19.09 3.95 24.06
N SER A 140 17.92 4.50 23.73
CA SER A 140 16.63 4.02 24.27
C SER A 140 16.31 2.65 23.67
N THR A 141 15.93 1.71 24.55
CA THR A 141 15.52 0.36 24.14
C THR A 141 14.14 0.00 24.67
N LYS A 142 13.46 -0.89 23.96
CA LYS A 142 12.26 -1.60 24.43
C LYS A 142 12.17 -2.97 23.76
N THR A 143 11.36 -3.86 24.34
CA THR A 143 11.11 -5.17 23.74
C THR A 143 9.80 -5.15 22.96
N ILE A 144 9.84 -5.59 21.69
CA ILE A 144 8.67 -5.76 20.82
C ILE A 144 8.68 -7.19 20.26
N LEU A 145 7.61 -7.95 20.45
CA LEU A 145 7.48 -9.35 20.00
C LEU A 145 8.65 -10.25 20.45
N GLY A 146 9.26 -9.93 21.60
CA GLY A 146 10.39 -10.67 22.13
C GLY A 146 11.77 -10.23 21.67
N TYR A 147 11.86 -9.26 20.74
CA TYR A 147 13.13 -8.72 20.22
C TYR A 147 13.49 -7.42 20.93
N GLU A 148 14.78 -7.22 21.23
CA GLU A 148 15.27 -5.94 21.70
C GLU A 148 15.28 -4.95 20.53
N CYS A 149 14.65 -3.80 20.73
CA CYS A 149 14.51 -2.76 19.74
C CYS A 149 15.15 -1.45 20.20
N PHE A 150 15.81 -0.77 19.27
CA PHE A 150 16.43 0.54 19.47
C PHE A 150 15.59 1.62 18.80
N LEU A 151 15.59 2.80 19.42
CA LEU A 151 14.88 3.97 18.91
C LEU A 151 15.74 4.68 17.86
N ALA A 152 15.11 5.07 16.74
CA ALA A 152 15.73 5.98 15.78
C ALA A 152 14.70 6.99 15.27
N SER A 153 15.17 8.14 14.78
CA SER A 153 14.32 9.15 14.15
C SER A 153 14.96 9.73 12.89
N ALA A 154 14.14 10.09 11.91
CA ALA A 154 14.54 10.76 10.69
C ALA A 154 13.40 11.57 10.10
N ASP A 155 13.73 12.58 9.29
CA ASP A 155 12.74 13.30 8.49
C ASP A 155 12.55 12.61 7.16
N TYR A 156 11.29 12.37 6.78
CA TYR A 156 10.96 11.77 5.50
C TYR A 156 9.57 12.21 5.03
N HIS A 157 9.47 12.67 3.79
CA HIS A 157 8.24 13.14 3.15
C HIS A 157 7.44 14.14 3.97
N GLY A 158 8.14 15.14 4.51
CA GLY A 158 7.56 16.25 5.27
C GLY A 158 7.14 15.91 6.69
N ARG A 159 7.45 14.69 7.17
CA ARG A 159 7.17 14.27 8.54
C ARG A 159 8.44 13.78 9.23
N LYS A 160 8.49 14.01 10.54
CA LYS A 160 9.48 13.36 11.39
C LYS A 160 8.95 12.01 11.83
N TRP A 161 9.71 10.98 11.48
CA TRP A 161 9.42 9.59 11.83
C TRP A 161 10.22 9.15 13.04
N ILE A 162 9.58 8.41 13.91
CA ILE A 162 10.15 7.76 15.08
C ILE A 162 9.94 6.27 14.89
N VAL A 163 11.03 5.49 14.91
CA VAL A 163 10.96 4.05 14.64
C VAL A 163 11.65 3.26 15.75
N TRP A 164 11.15 2.04 15.97
CA TRP A 164 11.78 1.03 16.79
C TRP A 164 12.18 -0.13 15.89
N PHE A 165 13.46 -0.42 15.84
CA PHE A 165 14.00 -1.47 14.99
C PHE A 165 14.85 -2.45 15.80
N SER A 166 14.89 -3.71 15.37
CA SER A 166 15.73 -4.74 15.99
C SER A 166 16.86 -5.17 15.06
N PRO A 167 18.13 -5.04 15.48
CA PRO A 167 19.28 -5.58 14.76
C PRO A 167 19.36 -7.12 14.84
N GLU A 168 18.64 -7.77 15.75
CA GLU A 168 18.55 -9.22 15.82
C GLU A 168 17.90 -9.83 14.57
N ILE A 169 17.16 -9.01 13.81
CA ILE A 169 16.52 -9.40 12.55
C ILE A 169 17.23 -8.64 11.43
N PRO A 170 18.23 -9.26 10.75
CA PRO A 170 19.13 -8.56 9.83
C PRO A 170 18.48 -8.32 8.45
N VAL A 171 17.27 -7.80 8.45
CA VAL A 171 16.51 -7.41 7.25
C VAL A 171 16.27 -5.91 7.31
N ALA A 172 16.99 -5.15 6.48
CA ALA A 172 16.87 -3.69 6.42
C ALA A 172 15.56 -3.26 5.71
N ALA A 173 14.43 -3.56 6.34
CA ALA A 173 13.10 -3.28 5.83
C ALA A 173 12.16 -2.78 6.93
N GLY A 174 11.00 -2.28 6.54
CA GLY A 174 9.99 -1.80 7.46
C GLY A 174 8.63 -1.62 6.78
N PRO A 175 7.64 -1.10 7.52
CA PRO A 175 6.34 -0.82 6.97
C PRO A 175 6.39 0.37 6.00
N TRP A 176 5.45 0.40 5.07
CA TRP A 176 5.30 1.44 4.07
C TRP A 176 6.62 1.64 3.29
N LYS A 177 7.19 2.82 3.26
CA LYS A 177 8.45 3.18 2.58
C LYS A 177 9.65 3.27 3.54
N LEU A 178 9.44 2.99 4.84
CA LEU A 178 10.46 3.16 5.86
C LEU A 178 11.48 2.02 5.82
N GLN A 179 12.76 2.37 5.82
CA GLN A 179 13.88 1.44 5.74
C GLN A 179 15.22 2.13 6.08
N GLY A 180 16.32 1.39 6.03
CA GLY A 180 17.67 1.95 6.13
C GLY A 180 18.24 2.03 7.55
N VAL A 181 17.53 1.55 8.56
CA VAL A 181 18.10 1.22 9.87
C VAL A 181 18.80 -0.16 9.80
N PRO A 182 19.78 -0.45 10.68
CA PRO A 182 20.49 -1.73 10.67
C PRO A 182 19.62 -2.85 11.31
N GLY A 183 18.53 -3.22 10.67
CA GLY A 183 17.60 -4.25 11.13
C GLY A 183 16.17 -3.99 10.68
N LEU A 184 15.23 -4.80 11.18
CA LEU A 184 13.81 -4.71 10.85
C LEU A 184 13.12 -3.66 11.73
N ILE A 185 12.36 -2.76 11.11
CA ILE A 185 11.49 -1.81 11.83
C ILE A 185 10.23 -2.55 12.30
N LEU A 186 10.04 -2.66 13.62
CA LEU A 186 8.89 -3.32 14.22
C LEU A 186 7.78 -2.34 14.63
N GLU A 187 8.12 -1.08 14.84
CA GLU A 187 7.14 -0.03 15.10
C GLU A 187 7.62 1.27 14.47
N ALA A 188 6.71 2.02 13.90
CA ALA A 188 6.97 3.33 13.35
C ALA A 188 5.80 4.26 13.62
N SER A 189 6.09 5.52 13.96
CA SER A 189 5.08 6.56 14.10
C SER A 189 5.60 7.90 13.61
N THR A 190 4.69 8.75 13.16
CA THR A 190 4.99 10.18 12.99
C THR A 190 5.07 10.85 14.37
N GLU A 191 5.82 11.95 14.49
CA GLU A 191 6.00 12.68 15.77
C GLU A 191 4.67 13.15 16.38
N ASP A 192 3.70 13.49 15.52
CA ASP A 192 2.33 13.84 15.90
C ASP A 192 1.44 12.63 16.19
N GLU A 193 1.95 11.40 16.00
CA GLU A 193 1.25 10.12 16.17
C GLU A 193 0.00 9.95 15.28
N LEU A 194 -0.14 10.73 14.21
CA LEU A 194 -1.27 10.59 13.28
C LEU A 194 -1.19 9.30 12.47
N TYR A 195 0.03 8.89 12.11
CA TYR A 195 0.28 7.64 11.38
C TYR A 195 1.17 6.74 12.22
N ARG A 196 0.72 5.51 12.43
CA ARG A 196 1.48 4.52 13.19
C ARG A 196 1.39 3.15 12.53
N PHE A 197 2.50 2.42 12.55
CA PHE A 197 2.61 1.03 12.15
C PHE A 197 3.13 0.24 13.33
N VAL A 198 2.44 -0.83 13.69
CA VAL A 198 2.83 -1.70 14.81
C VAL A 198 2.89 -3.14 14.33
N ALA A 199 4.05 -3.78 14.42
CA ALA A 199 4.18 -5.20 14.15
C ALA A 199 3.43 -6.00 15.21
N VAL A 200 2.53 -6.87 14.78
CA VAL A 200 1.70 -7.72 15.64
C VAL A 200 2.02 -9.21 15.47
N GLY A 201 2.84 -9.55 14.49
CA GLY A 201 3.32 -10.90 14.25
C GLY A 201 4.53 -10.91 13.34
N ILE A 202 5.44 -11.86 13.56
CA ILE A 202 6.63 -12.07 12.77
C ILE A 202 6.93 -13.56 12.68
N GLN A 203 7.29 -14.03 11.50
CA GLN A 203 7.69 -15.43 11.30
C GLN A 203 8.65 -15.58 10.11
N GLN A 204 9.47 -16.61 10.15
CA GLN A 204 10.18 -17.09 8.97
C GLN A 204 9.16 -17.69 7.99
N THR A 205 9.41 -17.53 6.71
CA THR A 205 8.48 -18.01 5.67
C THR A 205 9.22 -18.39 4.40
N GLU A 206 8.57 -19.24 3.61
CA GLU A 206 8.97 -19.59 2.24
C GLU A 206 7.90 -19.17 1.22
N LYS A 207 6.99 -18.28 1.61
CA LYS A 207 5.95 -17.79 0.73
C LYS A 207 6.53 -17.11 -0.49
N LEU A 208 5.98 -17.39 -1.65
CA LEU A 208 6.30 -16.65 -2.86
C LEU A 208 5.76 -15.22 -2.77
N ILE A 209 6.59 -14.25 -3.09
CA ILE A 209 6.16 -12.87 -3.21
C ILE A 209 5.41 -12.75 -4.54
N SER A 210 4.09 -12.61 -4.46
CA SER A 210 3.22 -12.48 -5.63
C SER A 210 3.51 -11.19 -6.40
N PRO A 211 3.32 -11.17 -7.73
CA PRO A 211 3.39 -9.93 -8.50
C PRO A 211 2.28 -8.96 -8.08
N ILE A 212 2.36 -7.72 -8.54
CA ILE A 212 1.23 -6.80 -8.44
C ILE A 212 0.14 -7.26 -9.40
N TYR A 213 -1.00 -7.72 -8.87
CA TYR A 213 -2.16 -8.07 -9.67
C TYR A 213 -2.71 -6.83 -10.36
N LEU A 214 -3.23 -7.00 -11.58
CA LEU A 214 -3.77 -5.91 -12.39
C LEU A 214 -2.74 -4.79 -12.70
N ALA A 215 -1.44 -5.11 -12.71
CA ALA A 215 -0.36 -4.13 -12.92
C ALA A 215 -0.55 -3.31 -14.22
N ASN A 216 -1.15 -3.91 -15.24
CA ASN A 216 -1.47 -3.26 -16.51
C ASN A 216 -2.64 -2.25 -16.45
N GLU A 217 -3.39 -2.24 -15.36
CA GLU A 217 -4.48 -1.27 -15.11
C GLU A 217 -3.99 -0.02 -14.36
N TYR A 218 -2.71 -0.01 -13.92
CA TYR A 218 -2.15 1.14 -13.22
C TYR A 218 -1.56 2.13 -14.22
N GLU A 219 -2.05 3.38 -14.16
CA GLU A 219 -1.49 4.50 -14.90
C GLU A 219 -0.21 4.99 -14.22
N LYS A 220 0.86 5.16 -15.01
CA LYS A 220 2.11 5.71 -14.51
C LYS A 220 2.01 7.21 -14.31
N THR A 221 2.43 7.67 -13.14
CA THR A 221 2.45 9.09 -12.77
C THR A 221 3.72 9.41 -11.97
N ASP A 222 3.85 10.60 -11.45
CA ASP A 222 4.82 10.94 -10.42
C ASP A 222 4.15 11.12 -9.06
N ARG A 223 4.93 11.01 -7.98
CA ARG A 223 4.46 11.09 -6.61
C ARG A 223 3.64 12.35 -6.33
N VAL A 224 4.14 13.51 -6.76
CA VAL A 224 3.51 14.81 -6.48
C VAL A 224 2.16 14.93 -7.19
N LYS A 225 2.09 14.49 -8.45
CA LYS A 225 0.81 14.48 -9.19
C LYS A 225 -0.18 13.52 -8.56
N PHE A 226 0.28 12.33 -8.16
CA PHE A 226 -0.56 11.37 -7.46
C PHE A 226 -1.16 11.96 -6.17
N LEU A 227 -0.33 12.56 -5.32
CA LEU A 227 -0.78 13.14 -4.05
C LEU A 227 -1.74 14.33 -4.26
N LYS A 228 -1.51 15.17 -5.27
CA LYS A 228 -2.44 16.22 -5.66
C LYS A 228 -3.78 15.67 -6.17
N ALA A 229 -3.76 14.61 -6.98
CA ALA A 229 -4.98 13.95 -7.44
C ALA A 229 -5.75 13.35 -6.27
N LYS A 230 -5.04 12.70 -5.34
CA LYS A 230 -5.64 12.14 -4.11
C LYS A 230 -6.27 13.22 -3.23
N ARG A 231 -5.61 14.37 -3.06
CA ARG A 231 -6.15 15.55 -2.35
C ARG A 231 -7.41 16.07 -3.05
N GLY A 232 -7.34 16.30 -4.35
CA GLY A 232 -8.50 16.78 -5.12
C GLY A 232 -9.71 15.85 -5.05
N PHE A 233 -9.46 14.52 -5.04
CA PHE A 233 -10.51 13.54 -4.83
C PHE A 233 -11.11 13.65 -3.41
N MET A 234 -10.28 13.76 -2.38
CA MET A 234 -10.75 13.89 -0.99
C MET A 234 -11.55 15.19 -0.76
N ASP A 235 -11.17 16.27 -1.43
CA ASP A 235 -11.86 17.56 -1.33
C ASP A 235 -13.25 17.52 -1.99
N ASN A 236 -13.43 16.75 -3.07
CA ASN A 236 -14.71 16.62 -3.79
C ASN A 236 -14.93 15.21 -4.36
N PRO A 237 -15.12 14.18 -3.53
CA PRO A 237 -15.23 12.79 -4.00
C PRO A 237 -16.45 12.56 -4.90
N VAL A 238 -17.58 13.20 -4.60
CA VAL A 238 -18.80 13.06 -5.42
C VAL A 238 -18.60 13.66 -6.81
N GLY A 239 -18.02 14.85 -6.88
CA GLY A 239 -17.73 15.52 -8.15
C GLY A 239 -16.71 14.74 -8.99
N ALA A 240 -15.65 14.24 -8.37
CA ALA A 240 -14.61 13.45 -9.03
C ALA A 240 -15.19 12.16 -9.63
N ILE A 241 -15.98 11.40 -8.86
CA ILE A 241 -16.61 10.18 -9.36
C ILE A 241 -17.63 10.48 -10.45
N ASN A 242 -18.47 11.51 -10.30
CA ASN A 242 -19.41 11.89 -11.35
C ASN A 242 -18.71 12.32 -12.65
N ALA A 243 -17.54 12.95 -12.56
CA ALA A 243 -16.73 13.27 -13.73
C ALA A 243 -16.24 12.01 -14.46
N GLN A 244 -15.83 10.99 -13.74
CA GLN A 244 -15.41 9.67 -14.30
C GLN A 244 -16.57 8.97 -15.02
N PHE A 245 -17.80 9.11 -14.52
CA PHE A 245 -19.01 8.53 -15.13
C PHE A 245 -19.74 9.49 -16.08
N SER A 246 -19.16 10.62 -16.42
CA SER A 246 -19.78 11.59 -17.34
C SER A 246 -20.03 10.93 -18.71
N GLY A 247 -21.29 11.01 -19.20
CA GLY A 247 -21.71 10.36 -20.43
C GLY A 247 -22.30 8.95 -20.27
N SER A 248 -22.18 8.29 -19.11
CA SER A 248 -22.78 6.97 -18.85
C SER A 248 -24.24 7.00 -18.39
N GLY A 249 -24.77 8.20 -18.10
CA GLY A 249 -26.12 8.37 -17.51
C GLY A 249 -26.18 8.03 -16.01
N VAL A 250 -25.05 7.66 -15.40
CA VAL A 250 -24.93 7.38 -13.97
C VAL A 250 -24.55 8.64 -13.21
N SER A 251 -25.27 8.92 -12.12
CA SER A 251 -24.96 10.03 -11.21
C SER A 251 -24.94 9.53 -9.77
N ILE A 252 -23.86 9.80 -9.07
CA ILE A 252 -23.66 9.46 -7.66
C ILE A 252 -23.97 10.69 -6.82
N ARG A 253 -24.81 10.52 -5.79
CA ARG A 253 -25.22 11.62 -4.89
C ARG A 253 -24.41 11.68 -3.60
N SER A 254 -23.79 10.56 -3.21
CA SER A 254 -22.98 10.49 -2.00
C SER A 254 -21.95 9.38 -2.11
N VAL A 255 -20.82 9.54 -1.43
CA VAL A 255 -19.75 8.53 -1.31
C VAL A 255 -19.48 8.32 0.18
N LYS A 256 -19.38 7.06 0.62
CA LYS A 256 -18.87 6.73 1.95
C LYS A 256 -17.35 6.59 1.85
N LEU A 257 -16.63 7.36 2.63
CA LEU A 257 -15.19 7.22 2.79
C LEU A 257 -14.90 6.24 3.94
N SER A 258 -13.75 5.60 3.92
CA SER A 258 -13.31 4.71 5.00
C SER A 258 -13.31 5.47 6.34
N GLY A 259 -13.92 4.90 7.39
CA GLY A 259 -14.08 5.53 8.69
C GLY A 259 -15.44 6.22 8.93
N ASP A 260 -16.36 6.21 7.96
CA ASP A 260 -17.71 6.71 8.18
C ASP A 260 -18.55 5.69 8.97
N SER A 261 -18.91 6.02 10.20
CA SER A 261 -19.97 5.33 10.95
C SER A 261 -21.34 5.60 10.30
N ASP A 262 -22.26 4.67 10.47
CA ASP A 262 -23.52 4.49 9.75
C ASP A 262 -24.62 5.57 9.98
N SER A 263 -24.26 6.82 10.16
CA SER A 263 -25.23 7.89 10.21
C SER A 263 -25.36 8.53 8.82
N GLY A 264 -26.53 8.42 8.20
CA GLY A 264 -26.89 8.95 6.87
C GLY A 264 -26.72 10.45 6.70
N SER A 265 -25.57 10.97 7.06
CA SER A 265 -25.22 12.38 7.09
C SER A 265 -24.68 12.82 5.74
N LYS A 266 -25.21 13.92 5.25
CA LYS A 266 -24.63 14.73 4.17
C LYS A 266 -23.14 14.90 4.45
N ILE A 267 -22.29 14.63 3.45
CA ILE A 267 -20.84 14.86 3.55
C ILE A 267 -20.62 16.36 3.71
N PHE A 268 -20.50 16.83 4.93
CA PHE A 268 -19.89 18.12 5.22
C PHE A 268 -18.40 17.85 5.38
N ILE A 269 -17.63 18.06 4.33
CA ILE A 269 -16.18 18.12 4.43
C ILE A 269 -15.90 19.39 5.23
N SER A 270 -15.52 19.24 6.52
CA SER A 270 -14.96 20.38 7.25
C SER A 270 -13.69 20.80 6.52
N ARG A 271 -13.44 22.12 6.42
CA ARG A 271 -12.26 22.67 5.73
C ARG A 271 -10.92 22.35 6.41
N GLU A 272 -10.94 21.71 7.55
CA GLU A 272 -9.72 21.19 8.20
C GLU A 272 -9.40 19.82 7.59
N THR A 273 -8.72 19.85 6.45
CA THR A 273 -8.23 18.64 5.81
C THR A 273 -7.07 18.08 6.63
N VAL A 274 -7.21 16.84 7.06
CA VAL A 274 -6.10 16.09 7.67
C VAL A 274 -5.03 15.87 6.60
N ASP A 275 -3.79 16.14 6.93
CA ASP A 275 -2.68 15.89 6.02
C ASP A 275 -2.46 14.41 5.81
N PHE A 276 -2.08 14.04 4.59
CA PHE A 276 -1.69 12.69 4.24
C PHE A 276 -0.41 12.27 4.99
N ILE A 277 -0.10 10.99 4.88
CA ILE A 277 1.16 10.42 5.39
C ILE A 277 2.39 11.14 4.81
N GLU A 278 2.29 11.72 3.63
CA GLU A 278 3.28 12.57 2.98
C GLU A 278 2.74 14.00 2.87
N THR A 279 3.52 15.00 3.24
CA THR A 279 3.10 16.42 3.28
C THR A 279 3.94 17.33 2.40
N ASP A 280 5.01 16.83 1.78
CA ASP A 280 5.98 17.56 0.96
C ASP A 280 5.64 17.56 -0.56
N TYR A 281 4.41 17.94 -0.94
CA TYR A 281 3.93 17.87 -2.34
C TYR A 281 3.24 19.16 -2.82
#